data_e5869bfaae230bf2eee9c1ac83669580
#
_entry.id   e5869bfaae230bf2eee9c1ac83669580
#
_cell.length_a   1.000
_cell.length_b   1.000
_cell.length_c   1.000
_cell.angle_alpha   90.00
_cell.angle_beta   90.00
_cell.angle_gamma   90.00
#
_symmetry.space_group_name_H-M   'P 1'
#
loop_
_entity.id
_entity.type
_entity.pdbx_description
1 polymer ?
#
loop_
_entity_poly.entity_id
_entity_poly.type
_entity_poly.pdbx_seq_one_letter_code
_entity_poly.pdbx_strand_id
1 'polypeptide(L)'
;MKDFKIRCSAIGKIMTNARSKTETLSKTTISFLEEWSKEQIYSRRKEIFSKYLDKGNAVEVESLEFIAKELDYSNLVKNEKSFENEYLTGTPDAILDDNLDEHIIDVKNSWDCFTFPLYFNSVPNKDYYWQAQGYMALTGINKYKLIYTLMDTPEDLIQR
;
A
#
# COMPACT_ATOMS: atom_id res chain seq x y z
N MET A 1 10.53 16.86 18.41
CA MET A 1 9.55 16.38 17.42
C MET A 1 10.35 15.60 16.39
N LYS A 2 9.89 14.43 15.95
CA LYS A 2 10.59 13.70 14.88
C LYS A 2 10.35 14.44 13.57
N ASP A 3 11.31 14.34 12.64
CA ASP A 3 11.13 14.86 11.29
C ASP A 3 9.96 14.16 10.62
N PHE A 4 9.18 14.90 9.83
CA PHE A 4 8.03 14.34 9.15
C PHE A 4 8.49 13.40 8.05
N LYS A 5 8.15 12.11 8.21
CA LYS A 5 8.28 11.10 7.15
C LYS A 5 6.92 10.50 6.88
N ILE A 6 6.57 10.38 5.60
CA ILE A 6 5.29 9.78 5.19
C ILE A 6 5.51 8.36 4.68
N ARG A 7 4.58 7.46 5.01
CA ARG A 7 4.55 6.12 4.44
C ARG A 7 4.09 6.17 2.99
N CYS A 8 4.66 5.35 2.11
CA CYS A 8 4.23 5.28 0.71
C CYS A 8 2.72 5.05 0.57
N SER A 9 2.11 4.21 1.40
CA SER A 9 0.66 3.96 1.43
C SER A 9 -0.19 5.17 1.86
N ALA A 10 0.42 6.23 2.40
CA ALA A 10 -0.27 7.43 2.85
C ALA A 10 -0.03 8.64 1.94
N ILE A 11 0.85 8.55 0.94
CA ILE A 11 1.19 9.69 0.04
C ILE A 11 -0.07 10.28 -0.59
N GLY A 12 -1.03 9.45 -0.98
CA GLY A 12 -2.30 9.90 -1.53
C GLY A 12 -3.05 10.89 -0.64
N LYS A 13 -2.84 10.85 0.69
CA LYS A 13 -3.50 11.78 1.62
C LYS A 13 -3.00 13.21 1.48
N ILE A 14 -1.74 13.40 1.07
CA ILE A 14 -1.15 14.74 0.84
C ILE A 14 -1.20 15.14 -0.64
N MET A 15 -1.41 14.19 -1.55
CA MET A 15 -1.51 14.43 -2.99
C MET A 15 -2.95 14.74 -3.44
N THR A 16 -3.66 15.51 -2.63
CA THR A 16 -5.04 15.94 -2.88
C THR A 16 -5.12 17.47 -2.98
N ASN A 17 -5.93 17.96 -3.90
CA ASN A 17 -6.10 19.40 -4.11
C ASN A 17 -7.19 19.96 -3.19
N ALA A 18 -6.98 21.20 -2.71
CA ALA A 18 -8.03 21.97 -2.07
C ALA A 18 -9.19 22.21 -3.03
N ARG A 19 -10.42 22.19 -2.51
CA ARG A 19 -11.62 22.50 -3.33
C ARG A 19 -11.76 24.01 -3.58
N SER A 20 -11.32 24.82 -2.62
CA SER A 20 -11.33 26.28 -2.74
C SER A 20 -10.00 26.77 -3.29
N LYS A 21 -10.05 27.78 -4.17
CA LYS A 21 -8.84 28.47 -4.68
C LYS A 21 -8.11 29.28 -3.62
N THR A 22 -8.76 29.55 -2.49
CA THR A 22 -8.18 30.33 -1.36
C THR A 22 -7.48 29.44 -0.34
N GLU A 23 -7.65 28.11 -0.43
CA GLU A 23 -7.02 27.14 0.48
C GLU A 23 -5.80 26.52 -0.19
N THR A 24 -4.68 26.48 0.51
CA THR A 24 -3.43 25.86 0.02
C THR A 24 -3.47 24.33 0.15
N LEU A 25 -4.07 23.81 1.22
CA LEU A 25 -4.14 22.38 1.50
C LEU A 25 -5.58 21.88 1.47
N SER A 26 -5.74 20.66 1.02
CA SER A 26 -7.05 19.98 1.09
C SER A 26 -7.43 19.63 2.54
N LYS A 27 -8.71 19.47 2.81
CA LYS A 27 -9.19 18.99 4.12
C LYS A 27 -8.62 17.61 4.46
N THR A 28 -8.43 16.73 3.47
CA THR A 28 -7.81 15.42 3.66
C THR A 28 -6.37 15.56 4.13
N THR A 29 -5.60 16.43 3.48
CA THR A 29 -4.21 16.72 3.89
C THR A 29 -4.15 17.30 5.29
N ILE A 30 -5.00 18.27 5.61
CA ILE A 30 -5.05 18.90 6.94
C ILE A 30 -5.35 17.85 8.00
N SER A 31 -6.39 17.03 7.82
CA SER A 31 -6.77 15.99 8.78
C SER A 31 -5.65 14.95 8.97
N PHE A 32 -4.94 14.58 7.90
CA PHE A 32 -3.81 13.67 7.98
C PHE A 32 -2.65 14.27 8.79
N LEU A 33 -2.30 15.53 8.55
CA LEU A 33 -1.23 16.22 9.27
C LEU A 33 -1.58 16.46 10.74
N GLU A 34 -2.84 16.75 11.05
CA GLU A 34 -3.33 16.87 12.43
C GLU A 34 -3.22 15.54 13.18
N GLU A 35 -3.59 14.43 12.53
CA GLU A 35 -3.49 13.07 13.10
C GLU A 35 -2.02 12.74 13.38
N TRP A 36 -1.13 12.95 12.41
CA TRP A 36 0.30 12.77 12.59
C TRP A 36 0.86 13.62 13.75
N SER A 37 0.47 14.90 13.82
CA SER A 37 0.91 15.80 14.89
C SER A 37 0.46 15.31 16.27
N LYS A 38 -0.79 14.83 16.38
CA LYS A 38 -1.31 14.24 17.63
C LYS A 38 -0.51 12.98 18.03
N GLU A 39 -0.15 12.13 17.08
CA GLU A 39 0.69 10.96 17.34
C GLU A 39 2.06 11.36 17.90
N GLN A 40 2.67 12.45 17.39
CA GLN A 40 3.95 12.93 17.91
C GLN A 40 3.81 13.56 19.30
N ILE A 41 2.81 14.40 19.53
CA ILE A 41 2.58 15.11 20.81
C ILE A 41 2.29 14.11 21.93
N TYR A 42 1.43 13.12 21.66
CA TYR A 42 1.01 12.16 22.67
C TYR A 42 1.86 10.89 22.70
N SER A 43 2.87 10.77 21.80
CA SER A 43 3.70 9.56 21.65
C SER A 43 2.88 8.27 21.50
N ARG A 44 1.73 8.37 20.82
CA ARG A 44 0.75 7.29 20.68
C ARG A 44 0.29 7.20 19.25
N ARG A 45 0.28 5.99 18.69
CA ARG A 45 -0.28 5.73 17.36
C ARG A 45 -1.78 5.48 17.45
N LYS A 46 -2.51 5.98 16.45
CA LYS A 46 -3.92 5.64 16.28
C LYS A 46 -4.05 4.18 15.84
N GLU A 47 -4.82 3.41 16.59
CA GLU A 47 -5.18 2.05 16.20
C GLU A 47 -6.25 2.09 15.11
N ILE A 48 -6.05 1.32 14.06
CA ILE A 48 -7.00 1.19 12.95
C ILE A 48 -7.47 -0.25 12.94
N PHE A 49 -8.75 -0.45 13.22
CA PHE A 49 -9.40 -1.75 13.12
C PHE A 49 -10.10 -1.86 11.77
N SER A 50 -9.66 -2.81 10.94
CA SER A 50 -10.25 -3.02 9.63
C SER A 50 -10.13 -4.48 9.23
N LYS A 51 -11.27 -5.16 9.09
CA LYS A 51 -11.32 -6.53 8.60
C LYS A 51 -10.63 -6.73 7.24
N TYR A 52 -10.60 -5.69 6.42
CA TYR A 52 -9.92 -5.74 5.12
C TYR A 52 -8.40 -5.75 5.27
N LEU A 53 -7.86 -4.95 6.21
CA LEU A 53 -6.43 -4.97 6.53
C LEU A 53 -6.04 -6.28 7.21
N ASP A 54 -6.88 -6.76 8.14
CA ASP A 54 -6.65 -8.01 8.85
C ASP A 54 -6.59 -9.19 7.87
N LYS A 55 -7.54 -9.27 6.93
CA LYS A 55 -7.50 -10.28 5.85
C LYS A 55 -6.23 -10.11 5.00
N GLY A 56 -5.94 -8.90 4.53
CA GLY A 56 -4.76 -8.62 3.71
C GLY A 56 -3.48 -9.16 4.35
N ASN A 57 -3.27 -8.87 5.63
CA ASN A 57 -2.12 -9.35 6.39
C ASN A 57 -2.10 -10.87 6.56
N ALA A 58 -3.26 -11.48 6.83
CA ALA A 58 -3.37 -12.91 7.08
C ALA A 58 -3.06 -13.77 5.85
N VAL A 59 -3.46 -13.31 4.65
CA VAL A 59 -3.32 -14.09 3.40
C VAL A 59 -2.22 -13.58 2.47
N GLU A 60 -1.39 -12.63 2.91
CA GLU A 60 -0.36 -12.00 2.07
C GLU A 60 0.65 -13.01 1.51
N VAL A 61 1.17 -13.91 2.36
CA VAL A 61 2.14 -14.93 1.96
C VAL A 61 1.52 -15.91 0.97
N GLU A 62 0.33 -16.43 1.29
CA GLU A 62 -0.42 -17.32 0.42
C GLU A 62 -0.73 -16.69 -0.94
N SER A 63 -1.06 -15.39 -0.93
CA SER A 63 -1.28 -14.64 -2.18
C SER A 63 -0.03 -14.53 -3.03
N LEU A 64 1.13 -14.31 -2.43
CA LEU A 64 2.41 -14.26 -3.15
C LEU A 64 2.78 -15.64 -3.72
N GLU A 65 2.56 -16.73 -2.97
CA GLU A 65 2.77 -18.10 -3.46
C GLU A 65 1.83 -18.42 -4.63
N PHE A 66 0.55 -18.02 -4.52
CA PHE A 66 -0.41 -18.19 -5.60
C PHE A 66 0.01 -17.40 -6.86
N ILE A 67 0.42 -16.12 -6.72
CA ILE A 67 0.91 -15.28 -7.82
C ILE A 67 2.16 -15.92 -8.46
N ALA A 68 3.10 -16.39 -7.63
CA ALA A 68 4.32 -17.04 -8.11
C ALA A 68 4.02 -18.24 -9.01
N LYS A 69 3.07 -19.06 -8.58
CA LYS A 69 2.63 -20.25 -9.32
C LYS A 69 1.89 -19.91 -10.61
N GLU A 70 0.91 -19.01 -10.54
CA GLU A 70 0.02 -18.72 -11.68
C GLU A 70 0.69 -17.87 -12.77
N LEU A 71 1.69 -17.05 -12.40
CA LEU A 71 2.43 -16.21 -13.32
C LEU A 71 3.85 -16.71 -13.62
N ASP A 72 4.20 -17.91 -13.14
CA ASP A 72 5.52 -18.53 -13.32
C ASP A 72 6.69 -17.65 -12.85
N TYR A 73 6.50 -16.98 -11.69
CA TYR A 73 7.51 -16.14 -11.05
C TYR A 73 8.35 -16.95 -10.05
N SER A 74 9.35 -17.69 -10.55
CA SER A 74 10.13 -18.64 -9.75
C SER A 74 10.83 -18.05 -8.51
N ASN A 75 11.10 -16.73 -8.49
CA ASN A 75 11.84 -16.06 -7.43
C ASN A 75 10.96 -15.04 -6.64
N LEU A 76 9.64 -15.11 -6.76
CA LEU A 76 8.77 -14.22 -6.02
C LEU A 76 8.68 -14.65 -4.54
N VAL A 77 9.26 -13.84 -3.68
CA VAL A 77 9.21 -14.03 -2.22
C VAL A 77 8.78 -12.74 -1.53
N LYS A 78 8.16 -12.88 -0.35
CA LYS A 78 7.80 -11.73 0.47
C LYS A 78 9.03 -10.88 0.78
N ASN A 79 8.91 -9.58 0.58
CA ASN A 79 9.95 -8.63 0.97
C ASN A 79 9.75 -8.19 2.42
N GLU A 80 10.79 -8.32 3.24
CA GLU A 80 10.80 -7.84 4.62
C GLU A 80 11.62 -6.57 4.80
N LYS A 81 12.31 -6.14 3.74
CA LYS A 81 13.18 -4.97 3.78
C LYS A 81 12.35 -3.69 3.71
N SER A 82 12.48 -2.85 4.74
CA SER A 82 11.97 -1.48 4.72
C SER A 82 12.95 -0.55 4.02
N PHE A 83 12.43 0.32 3.18
CA PHE A 83 13.17 1.37 2.49
C PHE A 83 12.80 2.71 3.08
N GLU A 84 13.77 3.60 3.22
CA GLU A 84 13.51 4.97 3.68
C GLU A 84 14.51 5.97 3.11
N ASN A 85 14.07 7.21 3.00
CA ASN A 85 14.92 8.38 2.76
C ASN A 85 14.51 9.52 3.71
N GLU A 86 14.90 10.75 3.41
CA GLU A 86 14.57 11.92 4.23
C GLU A 86 13.06 12.12 4.39
N TYR A 87 12.26 11.83 3.36
CA TYR A 87 10.84 12.18 3.28
C TYR A 87 9.89 10.98 3.35
N LEU A 88 10.33 9.81 2.87
CA LEU A 88 9.49 8.66 2.63
C LEU A 88 9.97 7.43 3.39
N THR A 89 9.02 6.56 3.73
CA THR A 89 9.31 5.20 4.20
C THR A 89 8.29 4.23 3.62
N GLY A 90 8.71 3.00 3.37
CA GLY A 90 7.81 1.96 2.86
C GLY A 90 8.45 0.60 2.73
N THR A 91 7.60 -0.41 2.74
CA THR A 91 7.97 -1.81 2.56
C THR A 91 7.08 -2.36 1.46
N PRO A 92 7.57 -2.50 0.21
CA PRO A 92 6.83 -3.19 -0.84
C PRO A 92 6.55 -4.65 -0.44
N ASP A 93 5.47 -5.24 -0.92
CA ASP A 93 5.10 -6.62 -0.57
C ASP A 93 6.13 -7.61 -1.12
N ALA A 94 6.58 -7.40 -2.37
CA ALA A 94 7.69 -8.15 -2.96
C ALA A 94 8.46 -7.34 -4.00
N ILE A 95 9.69 -7.75 -4.29
CA ILE A 95 10.49 -7.28 -5.41
C ILE A 95 10.85 -8.52 -6.22
N LEU A 96 10.38 -8.57 -7.45
CA LEU A 96 10.67 -9.62 -8.40
C LEU A 96 11.88 -9.20 -9.26
N ASP A 97 12.95 -9.98 -9.23
CA ASP A 97 14.06 -9.88 -10.17
C ASP A 97 13.89 -10.96 -11.25
N ASP A 98 13.48 -10.54 -12.42
CA ASP A 98 13.31 -11.40 -13.58
C ASP A 98 14.39 -11.08 -14.62
N ASN A 99 15.55 -11.73 -14.50
CA ASN A 99 16.67 -11.64 -15.43
C ASN A 99 17.15 -10.20 -15.73
N LEU A 100 17.43 -9.42 -14.70
CA LEU A 100 17.83 -7.99 -14.74
C LEU A 100 16.66 -7.02 -14.96
N ASP A 101 15.44 -7.48 -14.89
CA ASP A 101 14.25 -6.66 -15.00
C ASP A 101 13.50 -6.66 -13.67
N GLU A 102 13.87 -5.75 -12.77
CA GLU A 102 13.28 -5.64 -11.45
C GLU A 102 11.88 -5.00 -11.49
N HIS A 103 10.94 -5.63 -10.79
CA HIS A 103 9.58 -5.13 -10.63
C HIS A 103 9.20 -5.07 -9.15
N ILE A 104 8.56 -3.98 -8.76
CA ILE A 104 7.86 -3.93 -7.47
C ILE A 104 6.52 -4.62 -7.65
N ILE A 105 6.21 -5.55 -6.76
CA ILE A 105 4.91 -6.22 -6.68
C ILE A 105 4.18 -5.69 -5.45
N ASP A 106 2.94 -5.25 -5.63
CA ASP A 106 2.03 -4.83 -4.56
C ASP A 106 0.71 -5.61 -4.70
N VAL A 107 0.36 -6.35 -3.68
CA VAL A 107 -0.77 -7.28 -3.69
C VAL A 107 -1.95 -6.65 -2.97
N LYS A 108 -3.12 -6.73 -3.58
CA LYS A 108 -4.38 -6.30 -2.97
C LYS A 108 -5.33 -7.49 -2.86
N ASN A 109 -5.55 -7.92 -1.63
CA ASN A 109 -6.46 -9.02 -1.33
C ASN A 109 -7.90 -8.52 -1.22
N SER A 110 -8.74 -8.90 -2.16
CA SER A 110 -10.16 -8.58 -2.09
C SER A 110 -10.87 -9.37 -1.00
N TRP A 111 -11.84 -8.73 -0.33
CA TRP A 111 -12.59 -9.37 0.76
C TRP A 111 -13.44 -10.54 0.25
N ASP A 112 -14.12 -10.32 -0.88
CA ASP A 112 -15.03 -11.27 -1.54
C ASP A 112 -15.08 -10.99 -3.06
N CYS A 113 -15.88 -11.79 -3.76
CA CYS A 113 -16.05 -11.65 -5.20
C CYS A 113 -16.69 -10.32 -5.63
N PHE A 114 -17.42 -9.63 -4.75
CA PHE A 114 -18.05 -8.34 -5.06
C PHE A 114 -17.08 -7.18 -4.93
N THR A 115 -16.03 -7.33 -4.14
CA THR A 115 -14.95 -6.36 -4.00
C THR A 115 -13.77 -6.61 -4.94
N PHE A 116 -13.76 -7.77 -5.62
CA PHE A 116 -12.75 -8.13 -6.60
C PHE A 116 -12.98 -7.39 -7.92
N PRO A 117 -12.00 -6.61 -8.43
CA PRO A 117 -12.16 -5.87 -9.68
C PRO A 117 -12.04 -6.82 -10.87
N LEU A 118 -13.14 -7.05 -11.61
CA LEU A 118 -13.13 -7.86 -12.83
C LEU A 118 -12.51 -7.14 -14.03
N TYR A 119 -12.71 -5.83 -14.10
CA TYR A 119 -12.25 -5.02 -15.23
C TYR A 119 -11.69 -3.68 -14.73
N PHE A 120 -10.46 -3.37 -15.10
CA PHE A 120 -9.93 -2.03 -14.95
C PHE A 120 -8.86 -1.75 -16.02
N ASN A 121 -8.88 -0.54 -16.57
CA ASN A 121 -7.95 -0.10 -17.60
C ASN A 121 -6.86 0.83 -17.05
N SER A 122 -6.90 1.14 -15.75
CA SER A 122 -5.98 2.02 -15.05
C SER A 122 -5.93 1.66 -13.58
N VAL A 123 -4.99 2.21 -12.83
CA VAL A 123 -4.93 2.04 -11.38
C VAL A 123 -6.26 2.51 -10.78
N PRO A 124 -7.04 1.63 -10.14
CA PRO A 124 -8.43 1.90 -9.78
C PRO A 124 -8.57 2.91 -8.64
N ASN A 125 -7.50 3.15 -7.88
CA ASN A 125 -7.46 4.05 -6.75
C ASN A 125 -6.24 4.97 -6.84
N LYS A 126 -6.46 6.28 -6.69
CA LYS A 126 -5.36 7.26 -6.67
C LYS A 126 -4.37 7.05 -5.52
N ASP A 127 -4.81 6.52 -4.38
CA ASP A 127 -3.91 6.21 -3.27
C ASP A 127 -2.91 5.12 -3.69
N TYR A 128 -3.33 4.10 -4.45
CA TYR A 128 -2.43 3.06 -4.98
C TYR A 128 -1.47 3.62 -6.05
N TYR A 129 -1.92 4.55 -6.87
CA TYR A 129 -1.04 5.23 -7.80
C TYR A 129 0.09 5.97 -7.06
N TRP A 130 -0.24 6.72 -6.01
CA TRP A 130 0.76 7.45 -5.23
C TRP A 130 1.64 6.53 -4.40
N GLN A 131 1.10 5.42 -3.89
CA GLN A 131 1.88 4.38 -3.22
C GLN A 131 2.94 3.81 -4.17
N ALA A 132 2.56 3.49 -5.41
CA ALA A 132 3.47 3.00 -6.45
C ALA A 132 4.60 4.01 -6.73
N GLN A 133 4.24 5.31 -6.91
CA GLN A 133 5.24 6.37 -7.13
C GLN A 133 6.22 6.46 -5.94
N GLY A 134 5.72 6.34 -4.72
CA GLY A 134 6.55 6.34 -3.51
C GLY A 134 7.52 5.15 -3.46
N TYR A 135 7.05 3.95 -3.75
CA TYR A 135 7.92 2.78 -3.78
C TYR A 135 8.98 2.86 -4.88
N MET A 136 8.60 3.29 -6.08
CA MET A 136 9.54 3.50 -7.18
C MET A 136 10.62 4.55 -6.81
N ALA A 137 10.22 5.65 -6.18
CA ALA A 137 11.16 6.69 -5.72
C ALA A 137 12.12 6.19 -4.63
N LEU A 138 11.67 5.30 -3.74
CA LEU A 138 12.51 4.75 -2.65
C LEU A 138 13.48 3.68 -3.13
N THR A 139 13.05 2.82 -4.03
CA THR A 139 13.84 1.66 -4.48
C THR A 139 14.71 1.95 -5.68
N GLY A 140 14.36 2.96 -6.48
CA GLY A 140 14.97 3.21 -7.79
C GLY A 140 14.43 2.30 -8.91
N ILE A 141 13.58 1.33 -8.57
CA ILE A 141 12.93 0.43 -9.54
C ILE A 141 11.79 1.21 -10.22
N ASN A 142 11.77 1.22 -11.54
CA ASN A 142 10.81 2.00 -12.32
C ASN A 142 9.64 1.20 -12.89
N LYS A 143 9.50 -0.06 -12.48
CA LYS A 143 8.42 -0.96 -12.88
C LYS A 143 7.63 -1.40 -11.65
N TYR A 144 6.31 -1.33 -11.77
CA TYR A 144 5.39 -1.65 -10.68
C TYR A 144 4.21 -2.44 -11.21
N LYS A 145 3.88 -3.52 -10.50
CA LYS A 145 2.70 -4.35 -10.79
C LYS A 145 1.78 -4.34 -9.58
N LEU A 146 0.57 -3.84 -9.78
CA LEU A 146 -0.52 -3.96 -8.82
C LEU A 146 -1.31 -5.22 -9.16
N ILE A 147 -1.32 -6.20 -8.27
CA ILE A 147 -1.96 -7.49 -8.49
C ILE A 147 -3.08 -7.66 -7.47
N TYR A 148 -4.30 -7.91 -7.97
CA TYR A 148 -5.42 -8.27 -7.12
C TYR A 148 -5.54 -9.78 -7.02
N THR A 149 -5.74 -10.28 -5.81
CA THR A 149 -6.04 -11.68 -5.54
C THR A 149 -7.37 -11.82 -4.80
N LEU A 150 -8.02 -12.96 -4.99
CA LEU A 150 -9.24 -13.33 -4.29
C LEU A 150 -8.96 -14.64 -3.54
N MET A 151 -8.30 -14.50 -2.39
CA MET A 151 -8.02 -15.60 -1.46
C MET A 151 -9.22 -15.84 -0.55
N ASP A 152 -9.34 -17.04 -0.03
CA ASP A 152 -10.35 -17.36 0.99
C ASP A 152 -10.16 -16.49 2.23
N THR A 153 -11.27 -16.04 2.81
CA THR A 153 -11.22 -15.25 4.02
C THR A 153 -11.14 -16.18 5.23
N PRO A 154 -10.15 -16.00 6.12
CA PRO A 154 -10.06 -16.80 7.35
C PRO A 154 -11.36 -16.77 8.16
N GLU A 155 -11.79 -17.94 8.67
CA GLU A 155 -13.08 -18.10 9.35
C GLU A 155 -13.23 -17.17 10.56
N ASP A 156 -12.16 -16.95 11.33
CA ASP A 156 -12.16 -16.06 12.48
C ASP A 156 -12.40 -14.58 12.13
N LEU A 157 -12.13 -14.18 10.88
CA LEU A 157 -12.43 -12.84 10.38
C LEU A 157 -13.86 -12.70 9.84
N ILE A 158 -14.49 -13.81 9.44
CA ILE A 158 -15.88 -13.81 8.96
C ILE A 158 -16.86 -13.64 10.12
N GLN A 159 -16.51 -14.18 11.30
CA GLN A 159 -17.37 -14.21 12.47
C GLN A 159 -17.32 -12.92 13.31
N ARG A 160 -16.56 -11.92 12.92
CA ARG A 160 -16.49 -10.59 13.54
C ARG A 160 -17.39 -9.61 12.80
#